data_251c199cdfd8bfeac88c44a68483661f
#
_entry.id   251c199cdfd8bfeac88c44a68483661f
#
_cell.length_a   1.000
_cell.length_b   1.000
_cell.length_c   1.000
_cell.angle_alpha   90.00
_cell.angle_beta   90.00
_cell.angle_gamma   90.00
#
_symmetry.space_group_name_H-M   'P 1'
#
loop_
_entity.id
_entity.type
_entity.pdbx_description
1 polymer ?
#
loop_
_entity_poly.entity_id
_entity_poly.type
_entity_poly.pdbx_seq_one_letter_code
_entity_poly.pdbx_strand_id
1 'polypeptide(L)'
;MRKLTYFIATSVDGFIGAPDGDGDFFYAHLDAEFIDFLKAEYPETISAQGRVALGLADAAPKRFDAVLMGRNTYEPGIKQGMTSPYGHLPGQYVVSRTLTTAPDPQVELISGDVAARVRELKARDGLDIWLCGGADLATQLIDEIDEFIVKTYPVLVGTGMPMSRAGFGVRPLELTGVKVLGGGQTVTSYAVKR
;
A
#
# COMPACT_ATOMS: atom_id res chain seq x y z
N MET A 1 0.77 3.76 -19.83
CA MET A 1 1.81 3.36 -18.85
C MET A 1 1.15 3.32 -17.48
N ARG A 2 1.33 2.24 -16.73
CA ARG A 2 0.76 2.03 -15.39
C ARG A 2 1.34 3.03 -14.40
N LYS A 3 0.53 3.46 -13.43
CA LYS A 3 0.99 4.33 -12.34
C LYS A 3 1.53 3.49 -11.19
N LEU A 4 2.51 4.03 -10.46
CA LEU A 4 2.83 3.60 -9.12
C LEU A 4 2.05 4.48 -8.14
N THR A 5 1.09 3.88 -7.45
CA THR A 5 0.21 4.58 -6.50
C THR A 5 0.57 4.18 -5.06
N TYR A 6 0.97 5.14 -4.25
CA TYR A 6 1.16 4.92 -2.82
C TYR A 6 -0.20 5.00 -2.11
N PHE A 7 -0.81 3.82 -1.90
CA PHE A 7 -2.09 3.68 -1.20
C PHE A 7 -1.83 3.26 0.24
N ILE A 8 -2.00 4.19 1.17
CA ILE A 8 -1.49 4.07 2.54
C ILE A 8 -2.49 4.57 3.58
N ALA A 9 -2.49 3.97 4.76
CA ALA A 9 -3.17 4.44 5.97
C ALA A 9 -2.24 5.37 6.76
N THR A 10 -2.77 6.47 7.29
CA THR A 10 -2.02 7.39 8.15
C THR A 10 -2.85 7.85 9.34
N SER A 11 -2.18 8.21 10.45
CA SER A 11 -2.75 9.07 11.49
C SER A 11 -2.90 10.52 10.99
N VAL A 12 -3.60 11.37 11.72
CA VAL A 12 -3.75 12.80 11.40
C VAL A 12 -2.39 13.51 11.33
N ASP A 13 -1.43 13.07 12.14
CA ASP A 13 -0.06 13.58 12.19
C ASP A 13 0.93 12.84 11.26
N GLY A 14 0.43 12.02 10.30
CA GLY A 14 1.19 11.51 9.18
C GLY A 14 2.01 10.24 9.44
N PHE A 15 1.71 9.49 10.49
CA PHE A 15 2.37 8.22 10.78
C PHE A 15 1.59 7.03 10.22
N ILE A 16 2.32 6.06 9.68
CA ILE A 16 1.76 4.83 9.07
C ILE A 16 1.84 3.61 10.01
N GLY A 17 2.40 3.79 11.19
CA GLY A 17 2.57 2.75 12.20
C GLY A 17 3.27 3.29 13.44
N ALA A 18 3.30 2.50 14.48
CA ALA A 18 4.09 2.71 15.69
C ALA A 18 5.60 2.74 15.37
N PRO A 19 6.49 3.10 16.31
CA PRO A 19 7.94 3.15 16.08
C PRO A 19 8.55 1.84 15.57
N ASP A 20 7.98 0.70 15.95
CA ASP A 20 8.36 -0.66 15.48
C ASP A 20 7.71 -1.05 14.15
N GLY A 21 6.79 -0.23 13.62
CA GLY A 21 6.07 -0.43 12.38
C GLY A 21 4.72 -1.12 12.52
N ASP A 22 4.28 -1.40 13.74
CA ASP A 22 2.95 -1.96 13.97
C ASP A 22 1.85 -0.92 13.63
N GLY A 23 0.88 -1.34 12.81
CA GLY A 23 -0.26 -0.54 12.39
C GLY A 23 -1.60 -1.03 12.91
N ASP A 24 -1.62 -1.97 13.85
CA ASP A 24 -2.84 -2.63 14.31
C ASP A 24 -3.83 -1.67 14.98
N PHE A 25 -3.36 -0.53 15.51
CA PHE A 25 -4.23 0.50 16.06
C PHE A 25 -5.22 1.09 15.04
N PHE A 26 -4.96 0.99 13.74
CA PHE A 26 -5.91 1.38 12.70
C PHE A 26 -7.12 0.47 12.64
N TYR A 27 -7.01 -0.80 13.03
CA TYR A 27 -8.12 -1.76 12.95
C TYR A 27 -9.32 -1.38 13.82
N ALA A 28 -9.09 -0.68 14.93
CA ALA A 28 -10.15 -0.16 15.79
C ALA A 28 -11.07 0.87 15.09
N HIS A 29 -10.63 1.40 13.94
CA HIS A 29 -11.35 2.40 13.15
C HIS A 29 -11.90 1.86 11.83
N LEU A 30 -11.90 0.54 11.65
CA LEU A 30 -12.51 -0.12 10.48
C LEU A 30 -14.01 -0.34 10.74
N ASP A 31 -14.82 0.68 10.51
CA ASP A 31 -16.28 0.55 10.56
C ASP A 31 -16.86 -0.05 9.28
N ALA A 32 -18.17 -0.33 9.29
CA ALA A 32 -18.85 -0.97 8.16
C ALA A 32 -18.80 -0.09 6.91
N GLU A 33 -18.93 1.23 7.04
CA GLU A 33 -18.87 2.16 5.90
C GLU A 33 -17.50 2.17 5.25
N PHE A 34 -16.43 2.16 6.06
CA PHE A 34 -15.07 2.09 5.55
C PHE A 34 -14.79 0.75 4.85
N ILE A 35 -15.25 -0.36 5.42
CA ILE A 35 -15.13 -1.69 4.81
C ILE A 35 -15.90 -1.73 3.49
N ASP A 36 -17.13 -1.22 3.44
CA ASP A 36 -17.93 -1.18 2.23
C ASP A 36 -17.29 -0.27 1.16
N PHE A 37 -16.68 0.83 1.55
CA PHE A 37 -15.89 1.67 0.66
C PHE A 37 -14.70 0.89 0.06
N LEU A 38 -13.93 0.16 0.86
CA LEU A 38 -12.82 -0.66 0.34
C LEU A 38 -13.32 -1.76 -0.61
N LYS A 39 -14.41 -2.43 -0.26
CA LYS A 39 -15.06 -3.44 -1.12
C LYS A 39 -15.49 -2.87 -2.46
N ALA A 40 -16.03 -1.64 -2.43
CA ALA A 40 -16.56 -0.99 -3.62
C ALA A 40 -15.45 -0.43 -4.52
N GLU A 41 -14.42 0.18 -3.96
CA GLU A 41 -13.44 0.95 -4.73
C GLU A 41 -12.07 0.27 -4.87
N TYR A 42 -11.65 -0.51 -3.87
CA TYR A 42 -10.32 -1.13 -3.78
C TYR A 42 -10.37 -2.57 -3.26
N PRO A 43 -11.24 -3.46 -3.81
CA PRO A 43 -11.41 -4.83 -3.30
C PRO A 43 -10.11 -5.62 -3.28
N GLU A 44 -9.20 -5.32 -4.19
CA GLU A 44 -7.91 -5.97 -4.32
C GLU A 44 -6.92 -5.63 -3.20
N THR A 45 -7.15 -4.56 -2.44
CA THR A 45 -6.27 -4.17 -1.33
C THR A 45 -6.61 -4.87 -0.02
N ILE A 46 -7.68 -5.65 -0.01
CA ILE A 46 -8.06 -6.54 1.10
C ILE A 46 -7.26 -7.83 0.95
N SER A 47 -6.65 -8.31 2.04
CA SER A 47 -5.87 -9.55 2.02
C SER A 47 -6.70 -10.75 1.55
N ALA A 48 -6.06 -11.78 1.01
CA ALA A 48 -6.75 -12.99 0.52
C ALA A 48 -7.69 -13.59 1.59
N GLN A 49 -7.24 -13.64 2.85
CA GLN A 49 -8.07 -14.10 3.97
C GLN A 49 -9.25 -13.16 4.25
N GLY A 50 -9.03 -11.84 4.25
CA GLY A 50 -10.09 -10.84 4.43
C GLY A 50 -11.14 -10.91 3.30
N ARG A 51 -10.70 -11.14 2.06
CA ARG A 51 -11.60 -11.31 0.90
C ARG A 51 -12.54 -12.50 1.08
N VAL A 52 -12.03 -13.64 1.55
CA VAL A 52 -12.87 -14.81 1.85
C VAL A 52 -13.90 -14.46 2.93
N ALA A 53 -13.47 -13.85 4.02
CA ALA A 53 -14.36 -13.45 5.13
C ALA A 53 -15.45 -12.45 4.70
N LEU A 54 -15.17 -11.60 3.72
CA LEU A 54 -16.08 -10.56 3.21
C LEU A 54 -16.86 -10.98 1.94
N GLY A 55 -16.75 -12.23 1.50
CA GLY A 55 -17.46 -12.73 0.32
C GLY A 55 -16.93 -12.15 -1.00
N LEU A 56 -15.66 -11.77 -1.07
CA LEU A 56 -15.00 -11.16 -2.23
C LEU A 56 -14.00 -12.11 -2.91
N ALA A 57 -14.05 -13.42 -2.65
CA ALA A 57 -13.05 -14.37 -3.15
C ALA A 57 -12.82 -14.20 -4.67
N ASP A 58 -13.91 -14.07 -5.43
CA ASP A 58 -13.89 -13.99 -6.90
C ASP A 58 -13.98 -12.54 -7.44
N ALA A 59 -13.93 -11.52 -6.57
CA ALA A 59 -14.04 -10.14 -7.02
C ALA A 59 -12.80 -9.76 -7.86
N ALA A 60 -13.02 -9.24 -9.06
CA ALA A 60 -11.94 -8.76 -9.91
C ALA A 60 -11.27 -7.51 -9.31
N PRO A 61 -9.97 -7.30 -9.52
CA PRO A 61 -9.30 -6.06 -9.17
C PRO A 61 -9.87 -4.91 -9.99
N LYS A 62 -9.98 -3.73 -9.36
CA LYS A 62 -10.54 -2.52 -9.99
C LYS A 62 -9.48 -1.50 -10.34
N ARG A 63 -8.54 -1.30 -9.45
CA ARG A 63 -7.52 -0.27 -9.56
C ARG A 63 -6.12 -0.85 -9.72
N PHE A 64 -5.80 -1.91 -8.98
CA PHE A 64 -4.45 -2.47 -8.90
C PHE A 64 -4.47 -3.95 -9.27
N ASP A 65 -3.55 -4.38 -10.14
CA ASP A 65 -3.30 -5.79 -10.42
C ASP A 65 -1.93 -6.27 -9.92
N ALA A 66 -1.18 -5.36 -9.29
CA ALA A 66 0.10 -5.65 -8.69
C ALA A 66 0.29 -4.92 -7.37
N VAL A 67 0.95 -5.58 -6.41
CA VAL A 67 1.33 -5.00 -5.13
C VAL A 67 2.85 -5.05 -4.95
N LEU A 68 3.42 -3.95 -4.45
CA LEU A 68 4.83 -3.81 -4.10
C LEU A 68 4.97 -3.54 -2.61
N MET A 69 5.66 -4.44 -1.90
CA MET A 69 5.84 -4.41 -0.45
C MET A 69 7.33 -4.37 -0.10
N GLY A 70 7.69 -3.62 0.92
CA GLY A 70 8.96 -3.81 1.59
C GLY A 70 8.93 -5.08 2.46
N ARG A 71 10.10 -5.64 2.79
CA ARG A 71 10.21 -6.82 3.64
C ARG A 71 9.41 -6.69 4.94
N ASN A 72 9.56 -5.56 5.66
CA ASN A 72 8.89 -5.36 6.95
C ASN A 72 7.36 -5.27 6.82
N THR A 73 6.85 -4.87 5.67
CA THR A 73 5.41 -4.86 5.36
C THR A 73 4.89 -6.27 5.06
N TYR A 74 5.73 -7.13 4.48
CA TYR A 74 5.39 -8.50 4.13
C TYR A 74 5.52 -9.47 5.33
N GLU A 75 6.49 -9.25 6.20
CA GLU A 75 6.86 -10.16 7.29
C GLU A 75 5.74 -10.47 8.30
N PRO A 76 4.86 -9.51 8.70
CA PRO A 76 3.73 -9.80 9.56
C PRO A 76 2.78 -10.86 8.99
N GLY A 77 2.52 -10.82 7.69
CA GLY A 77 1.72 -11.84 7.00
C GLY A 77 2.35 -13.23 7.10
N ILE A 78 3.66 -13.33 6.87
CA ILE A 78 4.40 -14.61 6.99
C ILE A 78 4.28 -15.18 8.41
N LYS A 79 4.45 -14.34 9.44
CA LYS A 79 4.34 -14.77 10.85
C LYS A 79 2.96 -15.32 11.19
N GLN A 80 1.92 -14.90 10.46
CA GLN A 80 0.55 -15.37 10.57
C GLN A 80 0.22 -16.52 9.59
N GLY A 81 1.22 -17.07 8.90
CA GLY A 81 1.03 -18.15 7.92
C GLY A 81 0.52 -17.70 6.55
N MET A 82 0.44 -16.40 6.31
CA MET A 82 0.04 -15.83 5.01
C MET A 82 1.27 -15.56 4.15
N THR A 83 1.74 -16.58 3.43
CA THR A 83 2.93 -16.46 2.56
C THR A 83 2.66 -15.70 1.26
N SER A 84 1.38 -15.62 0.85
CA SER A 84 0.90 -14.88 -0.32
C SER A 84 -0.32 -14.03 0.07
N PRO A 85 -0.14 -12.92 0.81
CA PRO A 85 -1.25 -12.14 1.37
C PRO A 85 -2.18 -11.55 0.31
N TYR A 86 -1.69 -11.37 -0.91
CA TYR A 86 -2.43 -10.84 -2.06
C TYR A 86 -2.39 -11.79 -3.26
N GLY A 87 -2.45 -13.12 -3.03
CA GLY A 87 -2.37 -14.16 -4.06
C GLY A 87 -3.46 -14.11 -5.14
N HIS A 88 -4.48 -13.29 -4.96
CA HIS A 88 -5.49 -12.98 -5.96
C HIS A 88 -5.02 -11.95 -7.00
N LEU A 89 -3.88 -11.28 -6.76
CA LEU A 89 -3.28 -10.35 -7.72
C LEU A 89 -2.30 -11.08 -8.64
N PRO A 90 -2.28 -10.75 -9.95
CA PRO A 90 -1.29 -11.27 -10.89
C PRO A 90 0.16 -10.97 -10.51
N GLY A 91 0.41 -9.84 -9.82
CA GLY A 91 1.75 -9.44 -9.41
C GLY A 91 1.87 -9.20 -7.92
N GLN A 92 2.73 -9.97 -7.24
CA GLN A 92 3.14 -9.70 -5.87
C GLN A 92 4.66 -9.58 -5.81
N TYR A 93 5.13 -8.40 -5.42
CA TYR A 93 6.56 -8.06 -5.39
C TYR A 93 6.98 -7.70 -3.98
N VAL A 94 8.08 -8.31 -3.51
CA VAL A 94 8.67 -8.00 -2.20
C VAL A 94 10.10 -7.50 -2.39
N VAL A 95 10.35 -6.28 -1.96
CA VAL A 95 11.69 -5.69 -1.99
C VAL A 95 12.45 -6.12 -0.74
N SER A 96 13.55 -6.84 -0.94
CA SER A 96 14.38 -7.31 0.15
C SER A 96 15.84 -7.42 -0.29
N ARG A 97 16.74 -7.03 0.62
CA ARG A 97 18.20 -7.23 0.47
C ARG A 97 18.69 -8.52 1.14
N THR A 98 17.84 -9.15 1.92
CA THR A 98 18.25 -10.26 2.81
C THR A 98 17.46 -11.55 2.58
N LEU A 99 16.24 -11.48 2.04
CA LEU A 99 15.53 -12.66 1.59
C LEU A 99 16.13 -13.15 0.28
N THR A 100 16.56 -14.39 0.24
CA THR A 100 17.12 -15.05 -0.95
C THR A 100 16.09 -15.89 -1.68
N THR A 101 15.03 -16.29 -0.98
CA THR A 101 13.93 -17.11 -1.52
C THR A 101 12.60 -16.60 -0.97
N ALA A 102 11.62 -16.45 -1.82
CA ALA A 102 10.26 -16.18 -1.38
C ALA A 102 9.64 -17.44 -0.77
N PRO A 103 8.89 -17.32 0.35
CA PRO A 103 8.18 -18.44 0.94
C PRO A 103 7.05 -19.00 0.07
N ASP A 104 6.62 -18.25 -0.93
CA ASP A 104 5.54 -18.59 -1.84
C ASP A 104 5.95 -18.32 -3.29
N PRO A 105 5.69 -19.24 -4.24
CA PRO A 105 6.06 -19.07 -5.65
C PRO A 105 5.31 -17.94 -6.36
N GLN A 106 4.19 -17.47 -5.81
CA GLN A 106 3.44 -16.32 -6.34
C GLN A 106 4.09 -14.97 -5.98
N VAL A 107 5.11 -14.98 -5.14
CA VAL A 107 5.82 -13.76 -4.69
C VAL A 107 7.17 -13.66 -5.38
N GLU A 108 7.34 -12.60 -6.17
CA GLU A 108 8.63 -12.27 -6.78
C GLU A 108 9.46 -11.38 -5.83
N LEU A 109 10.70 -11.80 -5.56
CA LEU A 109 11.65 -10.98 -4.82
C LEU A 109 12.36 -10.01 -5.74
N ILE A 110 12.39 -8.74 -5.33
CA ILE A 110 13.17 -7.69 -5.97
C ILE A 110 14.37 -7.37 -5.09
N SER A 111 15.56 -7.54 -5.65
CA SER A 111 16.83 -7.10 -5.08
C SER A 111 17.57 -6.19 -6.07
N GLY A 112 18.45 -5.32 -5.62
CA GLY A 112 19.22 -4.42 -6.48
C GLY A 112 18.50 -3.10 -6.77
N ASP A 113 18.46 -2.66 -8.04
CA ASP A 113 17.85 -1.38 -8.44
C ASP A 113 16.32 -1.48 -8.51
N VAL A 114 15.68 -1.15 -7.40
CA VAL A 114 14.21 -1.20 -7.25
C VAL A 114 13.52 -0.21 -8.18
N ALA A 115 14.11 0.97 -8.38
CA ALA A 115 13.52 2.01 -9.24
C ALA A 115 13.53 1.56 -10.71
N ALA A 116 14.62 0.96 -11.18
CA ALA A 116 14.66 0.37 -12.53
C ALA A 116 13.59 -0.70 -12.70
N ARG A 117 13.46 -1.62 -11.71
CA ARG A 117 12.44 -2.67 -11.76
C ARG A 117 11.02 -2.10 -11.79
N VAL A 118 10.73 -1.05 -11.01
CA VAL A 118 9.43 -0.37 -11.02
C VAL A 118 9.16 0.25 -12.40
N ARG A 119 10.14 0.90 -13.03
CA ARG A 119 9.98 1.45 -14.39
C ARG A 119 9.66 0.35 -15.42
N GLU A 120 10.29 -0.82 -15.33
CA GLU A 120 9.95 -1.98 -16.18
C GLU A 120 8.51 -2.44 -15.95
N LEU A 121 8.07 -2.53 -14.68
CA LEU A 121 6.70 -2.92 -14.35
C LEU A 121 5.68 -1.89 -14.86
N LYS A 122 5.99 -0.60 -14.76
CA LYS A 122 5.14 0.49 -15.28
C LYS A 122 5.01 0.44 -16.81
N ALA A 123 6.01 -0.09 -17.52
CA ALA A 123 6.00 -0.21 -18.97
C ALA A 123 5.15 -1.39 -19.49
N ARG A 124 4.75 -2.33 -18.63
CA ARG A 124 3.89 -3.47 -19.00
C ARG A 124 2.43 -3.03 -19.11
N ASP A 125 1.61 -3.82 -19.80
CA ASP A 125 0.16 -3.67 -19.79
C ASP A 125 -0.43 -4.13 -18.44
N GLY A 126 -1.56 -3.54 -18.06
CA GLY A 126 -2.28 -3.88 -16.83
C GLY A 126 -2.86 -2.66 -16.11
N LEU A 127 -3.44 -2.92 -14.93
CA LEU A 127 -3.90 -1.90 -14.00
C LEU A 127 -2.69 -1.25 -13.30
N ASP A 128 -2.94 -0.29 -12.41
CA ASP A 128 -1.89 0.41 -11.67
C ASP A 128 -1.17 -0.53 -10.68
N ILE A 129 -0.03 -0.10 -10.18
CA ILE A 129 0.79 -0.80 -9.20
C ILE A 129 0.55 -0.17 -7.83
N TRP A 130 0.11 -0.96 -6.87
CA TRP A 130 -0.05 -0.53 -5.49
C TRP A 130 1.28 -0.59 -4.74
N LEU A 131 1.83 0.56 -4.36
CA LEU A 131 2.87 0.62 -3.34
C LEU A 131 2.19 0.51 -1.97
N CYS A 132 2.29 -0.68 -1.36
CA CYS A 132 1.72 -0.96 -0.03
C CYS A 132 2.54 -0.31 1.09
N GLY A 133 3.83 -0.17 0.88
CA GLY A 133 4.75 0.47 1.82
C GLY A 133 5.91 -0.46 2.22
N GLY A 134 6.70 -0.19 3.29
CA GLY A 134 6.64 0.92 4.24
C GLY A 134 7.49 2.15 3.86
N ALA A 135 7.78 2.96 4.87
CA ALA A 135 8.44 4.25 4.73
C ALA A 135 9.75 4.22 3.93
N ASP A 136 10.60 3.24 4.20
CA ASP A 136 11.92 3.12 3.54
C ASP A 136 11.77 2.81 2.05
N LEU A 137 10.81 1.95 1.68
CA LEU A 137 10.53 1.65 0.28
C LEU A 137 9.89 2.84 -0.43
N ALA A 138 8.94 3.52 0.20
CA ALA A 138 8.36 4.74 -0.33
C ALA A 138 9.42 5.83 -0.52
N THR A 139 10.39 5.93 0.39
CA THR A 139 11.53 6.85 0.25
C THR A 139 12.40 6.53 -0.96
N GLN A 140 12.74 5.25 -1.17
CA GLN A 140 13.55 4.83 -2.31
C GLN A 140 12.85 5.09 -3.66
N LEU A 141 11.53 5.05 -3.66
CA LEU A 141 10.70 5.19 -4.86
C LEU A 141 10.02 6.56 -4.97
N ILE A 142 10.41 7.53 -4.15
CA ILE A 142 9.69 8.82 -4.04
C ILE A 142 9.56 9.56 -5.37
N ASP A 143 10.54 9.43 -6.27
CA ASP A 143 10.53 10.04 -7.59
C ASP A 143 9.83 9.18 -8.67
N GLU A 144 9.52 7.93 -8.34
CA GLU A 144 8.77 7.01 -9.20
C GLU A 144 7.26 7.01 -8.88
N ILE A 145 6.85 7.51 -7.71
CA ILE A 145 5.44 7.58 -7.33
C ILE A 145 4.73 8.59 -8.24
N ASP A 146 3.62 8.17 -8.83
CA ASP A 146 2.77 9.01 -9.69
C ASP A 146 1.57 9.56 -8.94
N GLU A 147 1.10 8.83 -7.93
CA GLU A 147 -0.12 9.15 -7.21
C GLU A 147 -0.03 8.73 -5.74
N PHE A 148 -0.63 9.53 -4.88
CA PHE A 148 -0.83 9.21 -3.47
C PHE A 148 -2.33 9.08 -3.21
N ILE A 149 -2.74 7.98 -2.56
CA ILE A 149 -4.08 7.81 -2.00
C ILE A 149 -3.88 7.59 -0.51
N VAL A 150 -4.18 8.62 0.26
CA VAL A 150 -3.93 8.66 1.70
C VAL A 150 -5.25 8.48 2.44
N LYS A 151 -5.35 7.38 3.18
CA LYS A 151 -6.46 7.09 4.09
C LYS A 151 -6.08 7.63 5.46
N THR A 152 -6.55 8.82 5.81
CA THR A 152 -6.27 9.42 7.11
C THR A 152 -7.32 8.99 8.12
N TYR A 153 -6.86 8.36 9.19
CA TYR A 153 -7.69 7.93 10.31
C TYR A 153 -7.74 9.00 11.39
N PRO A 154 -8.86 9.14 12.12
CA PRO A 154 -9.05 10.18 13.14
C PRO A 154 -8.29 9.85 14.43
N VAL A 155 -7.00 9.62 14.34
CA VAL A 155 -6.10 9.31 15.45
C VAL A 155 -4.85 10.17 15.40
N LEU A 156 -4.36 10.55 16.58
CA LEU A 156 -3.09 11.23 16.79
C LEU A 156 -2.17 10.27 17.55
N VAL A 157 -0.96 10.03 17.03
CA VAL A 157 -0.02 9.08 17.65
C VAL A 157 1.23 9.75 18.24
N GLY A 158 1.54 10.98 17.83
CA GLY A 158 2.64 11.80 18.35
C GLY A 158 4.02 11.38 17.87
N THR A 159 4.30 10.09 17.78
CA THR A 159 5.56 9.54 17.22
C THR A 159 5.31 8.16 16.61
N GLY A 160 6.08 7.82 15.58
CA GLY A 160 5.89 6.54 14.89
C GLY A 160 6.70 6.45 13.60
N MET A 161 6.33 5.51 12.76
CA MET A 161 6.88 5.36 11.42
C MET A 161 6.23 6.42 10.51
N PRO A 162 6.97 7.34 9.93
CA PRO A 162 6.42 8.35 9.03
C PRO A 162 6.02 7.73 7.68
N MET A 163 5.18 8.42 6.92
CA MET A 163 4.77 8.00 5.57
C MET A 163 5.98 7.87 4.62
N SER A 164 7.01 8.70 4.80
CA SER A 164 8.28 8.65 4.06
C SER A 164 9.40 9.21 4.94
N ARG A 165 10.62 8.74 4.70
CA ARG A 165 11.87 9.23 5.33
C ARG A 165 12.73 10.01 4.33
N ALA A 166 12.15 10.44 3.22
CA ALA A 166 12.88 11.29 2.26
C ALA A 166 13.36 12.57 2.93
N GLY A 167 14.54 13.04 2.55
CA GLY A 167 15.07 14.32 2.98
C GLY A 167 14.14 15.48 2.57
N PHE A 168 14.38 16.66 3.17
CA PHE A 168 13.59 17.83 2.83
C PHE A 168 13.63 18.10 1.32
N GLY A 169 12.43 18.26 0.74
CA GLY A 169 12.23 18.59 -0.67
C GLY A 169 10.75 18.84 -0.91
N VAL A 170 10.44 19.95 -1.58
CA VAL A 170 9.05 20.28 -1.94
C VAL A 170 8.67 19.54 -3.21
N ARG A 171 7.64 18.70 -3.13
CA ARG A 171 7.05 17.98 -4.26
C ARG A 171 5.59 18.44 -4.42
N PRO A 172 5.30 19.29 -5.41
CA PRO A 172 3.93 19.77 -5.62
C PRO A 172 3.00 18.65 -6.01
N LEU A 173 1.84 18.62 -5.37
CA LEU A 173 0.77 17.66 -5.63
C LEU A 173 -0.48 18.40 -6.13
N GLU A 174 -1.27 17.72 -6.94
CA GLU A 174 -2.59 18.15 -7.35
C GLU A 174 -3.64 17.30 -6.67
N LEU A 175 -4.56 17.90 -5.94
CA LEU A 175 -5.70 17.18 -5.33
C LEU A 175 -6.64 16.71 -6.44
N THR A 176 -6.84 15.40 -6.55
CA THR A 176 -7.69 14.76 -7.56
C THR A 176 -8.99 14.17 -6.99
N GLY A 177 -9.05 13.96 -5.68
CA GLY A 177 -10.24 13.44 -5.03
C GLY A 177 -10.20 13.55 -3.51
N VAL A 178 -11.40 13.69 -2.92
CA VAL A 178 -11.61 13.64 -1.47
C VAL A 178 -12.86 12.83 -1.19
N LYS A 179 -12.79 11.89 -0.27
CA LYS A 179 -13.92 11.17 0.29
C LYS A 179 -13.86 11.31 1.82
N VAL A 180 -14.98 11.69 2.43
CA VAL A 180 -15.17 11.67 3.88
C VAL A 180 -16.09 10.52 4.22
N LEU A 181 -15.75 9.73 5.24
CA LEU A 181 -16.52 8.59 5.72
C LEU A 181 -17.07 8.90 7.12
N GLY A 182 -18.19 8.27 7.47
CA GLY A 182 -18.95 8.56 8.69
C GLY A 182 -18.17 8.32 9.99
N GLY A 183 -17.21 7.41 10.00
CA GLY A 183 -16.31 7.17 11.13
C GLY A 183 -15.20 8.23 11.31
N GLY A 184 -15.22 9.31 10.50
CA GLY A 184 -14.22 10.39 10.57
C GLY A 184 -12.96 10.13 9.74
N GLN A 185 -12.86 9.00 9.04
CA GLN A 185 -11.77 8.74 8.10
C GLN A 185 -11.94 9.63 6.87
N THR A 186 -10.82 10.09 6.31
CA THR A 186 -10.79 10.72 4.99
C THR A 186 -9.91 9.93 4.04
N VAL A 187 -10.30 9.88 2.77
CA VAL A 187 -9.47 9.33 1.71
C VAL A 187 -9.20 10.46 0.71
N THR A 188 -7.94 10.87 0.63
CA THR A 188 -7.51 11.94 -0.27
C THR A 188 -6.60 11.38 -1.35
N SER A 189 -6.88 11.77 -2.60
CA SER A 189 -6.10 11.36 -3.76
C SER A 189 -5.35 12.55 -4.33
N TYR A 190 -4.07 12.37 -4.63
CA TYR A 190 -3.20 13.40 -5.20
C TYR A 190 -2.40 12.83 -6.37
N ALA A 191 -2.33 13.57 -7.46
CA ALA A 191 -1.37 13.33 -8.54
C ALA A 191 -0.08 14.13 -8.29
N VAL A 192 1.07 13.52 -8.60
CA VAL A 192 2.37 14.23 -8.57
C VAL A 192 2.46 15.17 -9.78
N LYS A 193 2.71 16.45 -9.54
CA LYS A 193 3.01 17.42 -10.61
C LYS A 193 4.47 17.25 -11.06
N ARG A 194 4.65 16.87 -12.32
CA ARG A 194 5.96 16.75 -12.97
C ARG A 194 6.20 17.90 -13.94
#